data_c159b02d5b00f981c71819833a440a28
#
_entry.id   c159b02d5b00f981c71819833a440a28
#
_cell.length_a   1.000
_cell.length_b   1.000
_cell.length_c   1.000
_cell.angle_alpha   90.00
_cell.angle_beta   90.00
_cell.angle_gamma   90.00
#
_symmetry.space_group_name_H-M   'P 1'
#
loop_
_entity.id
_entity.type
_entity.pdbx_description
1 polymer ?
#
loop_
_entity_poly.entity_id
_entity_poly.type
_entity_poly.pdbx_seq_one_letter_code
_entity_poly.pdbx_strand_id
1 'polypeptide(L)'
;LGSAGTAGSLPAGGGRRRGQGELEAQVLSVLRTAPGPVTAAWVQERLPGALAYTTVMTILSRLRAKNAVTRQREGRSFAWEATADQAGLAALRMRRVLDGEHDREAVLTSFVTSLSPEDEQVLRELLDHTDDDPEE
;
A
#
# COMPACT_ATOMS: atom_id res chain seq x y z
N LEU A 1 -10.90 32.43 9.58
CA LEU A 1 -10.81 32.14 9.30
C LEU A 1 -10.50 31.54 8.81
N GLY A 2 -10.35 31.40 8.76
CA GLY A 2 -10.26 30.82 8.29
C GLY A 2 -9.94 30.17 7.86
N SER A 3 -9.76 30.06 8.04
CA SER A 3 -9.59 29.42 7.69
C SER A 3 -9.56 28.80 7.28
N ALA A 4 -9.60 28.83 7.37
CA ALA A 4 -9.69 28.23 6.95
C ALA A 4 -9.56 27.64 6.39
N GLY A 5 -9.45 27.69 6.43
CA GLY A 5 -9.51 27.16 5.87
C GLY A 5 -9.30 26.55 5.35
N THR A 6 -9.23 26.63 5.49
CA THR A 6 -9.29 26.09 5.03
C THR A 6 -9.29 25.52 4.53
N ALA A 7 -9.44 25.52 4.60
CA ALA A 7 -9.61 25.01 4.07
C ALA A 7 -9.61 24.44 3.50
N GLY A 8 -9.59 24.31 3.47
CA GLY A 8 -9.77 23.93 2.83
C GLY A 8 -9.76 23.36 2.37
N SER A 9 -9.83 23.41 2.44
CA SER A 9 -10.05 23.03 2.01
C SER A 9 -10.17 22.50 1.48
N LEU A 10 -10.24 22.22 1.40
CA LEU A 10 -10.48 21.66 0.87
C LEU A 10 -10.76 21.31 0.23
N PRO A 11 -10.90 21.40 0.02
CA PRO A 11 -11.25 20.96 -0.65
C PRO A 11 -11.45 20.32 -1.16
N ALA A 12 -11.62 20.33 -1.16
CA ALA A 12 -11.81 19.81 -1.68
C ALA A 12 -11.79 19.15 -2.11
N GLY A 13 -11.84 19.08 -1.66
CA GLY A 13 -11.68 18.50 -2.13
C GLY A 13 -11.68 17.99 -2.83
N GLY A 14 -12.38 17.94 -2.85
CA GLY A 14 -12.54 17.16 -3.80
C GLY A 14 -11.62 17.32 -4.87
N GLY A 15 -11.65 18.28 -5.43
CA GLY A 15 -10.85 18.38 -6.55
C GLY A 15 -9.41 18.16 -6.30
N ARG A 16 -9.07 18.21 -5.09
CA ARG A 16 -7.71 18.05 -4.78
C ARG A 16 -7.24 16.65 -5.05
N ARG A 17 -6.12 16.52 -5.64
CA ARG A 17 -5.56 15.22 -5.89
C ARG A 17 -4.83 14.72 -4.68
N ARG A 18 -5.10 13.49 -4.34
CA ARG A 18 -4.34 12.81 -3.31
C ARG A 18 -3.20 12.06 -3.97
N GLY A 19 -2.09 11.98 -3.28
CA GLY A 19 -1.01 11.17 -3.77
C GLY A 19 -1.37 9.69 -3.73
N GLN A 20 -0.68 8.92 -4.53
CA GLN A 20 -0.93 7.49 -4.59
C GLN A 20 -0.75 6.85 -3.22
N GLY A 21 0.29 7.25 -2.49
CA GLY A 21 0.53 6.68 -1.19
C GLY A 21 -0.58 6.97 -0.20
N GLU A 22 -1.15 8.16 -0.30
CA GLU A 22 -2.25 8.53 0.59
C GLU A 22 -3.48 7.68 0.32
N LEU A 23 -3.80 7.46 -0.95
CA LEU A 23 -4.93 6.62 -1.30
C LEU A 23 -4.72 5.19 -0.85
N GLU A 24 -3.52 4.68 -1.02
CA GLU A 24 -3.20 3.33 -0.57
C GLU A 24 -3.37 3.20 0.93
N ALA A 25 -2.91 4.19 1.67
CA ALA A 25 -3.05 4.17 3.12
C ALA A 25 -4.51 4.19 3.54
N GLN A 26 -5.32 4.98 2.84
CA GLN A 26 -6.73 5.04 3.16
C GLN A 26 -7.43 3.72 2.89
N VAL A 27 -7.11 3.07 1.79
CA VAL A 27 -7.70 1.78 1.48
C VAL A 27 -7.29 0.74 2.52
N LEU A 28 -6.02 0.72 2.89
CA LEU A 28 -5.58 -0.21 3.92
C LEU A 28 -6.27 0.04 5.25
N SER A 29 -6.45 1.30 5.60
CA SER A 29 -7.14 1.63 6.85
C SER A 29 -8.56 1.09 6.84
N VAL A 30 -9.26 1.25 5.72
CA VAL A 30 -10.62 0.74 5.60
C VAL A 30 -10.63 -0.78 5.71
N LEU A 31 -9.69 -1.45 5.03
CA LEU A 31 -9.65 -2.90 5.07
C LEU A 31 -9.38 -3.43 6.47
N ARG A 32 -8.60 -2.70 7.25
CA ARG A 32 -8.30 -3.13 8.61
C ARG A 32 -9.50 -3.07 9.53
N THR A 33 -10.48 -2.24 9.21
CA THR A 33 -11.69 -2.16 10.01
C THR A 33 -12.73 -3.17 9.59
N ALA A 34 -12.47 -3.89 8.49
CA ALA A 34 -13.45 -4.84 7.98
C ALA A 34 -13.48 -6.09 8.84
N PRO A 35 -14.64 -6.74 8.96
CA PRO A 35 -14.73 -7.96 9.77
C PRO A 35 -14.07 -9.17 9.11
N GLY A 36 -13.69 -9.06 7.86
CA GLY A 36 -13.05 -10.13 7.13
C GLY A 36 -12.86 -9.66 5.72
N PRO A 37 -12.63 -10.57 4.77
CA PRO A 37 -12.48 -10.16 3.38
C PRO A 37 -13.74 -9.47 2.87
N VAL A 38 -13.56 -8.42 2.10
CA VAL A 38 -14.68 -7.60 1.62
C VAL A 38 -14.47 -7.25 0.16
N THR A 39 -15.57 -6.89 -0.50
CA THR A 39 -15.51 -6.54 -1.91
C THR A 39 -14.95 -5.15 -2.12
N ALA A 40 -14.54 -4.87 -3.35
CA ALA A 40 -14.10 -3.52 -3.70
C ALA A 40 -15.22 -2.50 -3.52
N ALA A 41 -16.47 -2.91 -3.79
CA ALA A 41 -17.60 -2.01 -3.58
C ALA A 41 -17.76 -1.64 -2.12
N TRP A 42 -17.57 -2.61 -1.24
CA TRP A 42 -17.62 -2.35 0.20
C TRP A 42 -16.57 -1.31 0.59
N VAL A 43 -15.36 -1.45 0.05
CA VAL A 43 -14.29 -0.50 0.33
C VAL A 43 -14.64 0.87 -0.23
N GLN A 44 -15.14 0.88 -1.47
CA GLN A 44 -15.50 2.14 -2.12
C GLN A 44 -16.47 2.95 -1.29
N GLU A 45 -17.46 2.28 -0.73
CA GLU A 45 -18.49 2.96 0.05
C GLU A 45 -17.95 3.66 1.28
N ARG A 46 -16.83 3.17 1.79
CA ARG A 46 -16.28 3.66 3.05
C ARG A 46 -15.10 4.60 2.87
N LEU A 47 -14.69 4.81 1.64
CA LEU A 47 -13.60 5.75 1.39
C LEU A 47 -14.14 7.16 1.27
N PRO A 48 -13.42 8.14 1.79
CA PRO A 48 -13.83 9.53 1.60
C PRO A 48 -13.60 9.95 0.16
N GLY A 49 -14.38 10.92 -0.31
CA GLY A 49 -14.08 11.53 -1.58
C GLY A 49 -14.77 10.91 -2.77
N ALA A 50 -15.68 9.97 -2.57
CA ALA A 50 -16.48 9.42 -3.65
C ALA A 50 -15.63 8.95 -4.83
N LEU A 51 -14.65 8.12 -4.56
CA LEU A 51 -13.77 7.61 -5.60
C LEU A 51 -14.51 6.68 -6.54
N ALA A 52 -14.09 6.68 -7.79
CA ALA A 52 -14.64 5.78 -8.78
C ALA A 52 -14.27 4.33 -8.45
N TYR A 53 -15.13 3.42 -8.84
CA TYR A 53 -14.88 2.00 -8.60
C TYR A 53 -13.57 1.55 -9.25
N THR A 54 -13.31 2.01 -10.49
CA THR A 54 -12.09 1.62 -11.18
C THR A 54 -10.85 2.14 -10.45
N THR A 55 -10.95 3.30 -9.83
CA THR A 55 -9.85 3.83 -9.04
C THR A 55 -9.57 2.91 -7.84
N VAL A 56 -10.64 2.49 -7.16
CA VAL A 56 -10.48 1.60 -6.02
C VAL A 56 -9.85 0.28 -6.46
N MET A 57 -10.30 -0.26 -7.59
CA MET A 57 -9.73 -1.50 -8.11
C MET A 57 -8.26 -1.36 -8.43
N THR A 58 -7.88 -0.23 -9.02
CA THR A 58 -6.48 0.00 -9.34
C THR A 58 -5.64 0.05 -8.07
N ILE A 59 -6.15 0.73 -7.04
CA ILE A 59 -5.43 0.82 -5.79
C ILE A 59 -5.27 -0.56 -5.14
N LEU A 60 -6.36 -1.32 -5.12
CA LEU A 60 -6.32 -2.66 -4.54
C LEU A 60 -5.32 -3.56 -5.29
N SER A 61 -5.29 -3.44 -6.61
CA SER A 61 -4.37 -4.24 -7.40
C SER A 61 -2.92 -3.86 -7.12
N ARG A 62 -2.67 -2.57 -6.94
CA ARG A 62 -1.33 -2.13 -6.60
C ARG A 62 -0.90 -2.61 -5.22
N LEU A 63 -1.83 -2.56 -4.27
CA LEU A 63 -1.54 -3.05 -2.93
C LEU A 63 -1.27 -4.54 -2.96
N ARG A 64 -2.00 -5.26 -3.78
CA ARG A 64 -1.77 -6.70 -3.89
C ARG A 64 -0.39 -6.98 -4.49
N ALA A 65 0.01 -6.22 -5.48
CA ALA A 65 1.34 -6.38 -6.08
C ALA A 65 2.44 -6.11 -5.06
N LYS A 66 2.15 -5.28 -4.07
CA LYS A 66 3.10 -4.96 -3.02
C LYS A 66 2.97 -5.87 -1.80
N ASN A 67 2.11 -6.86 -1.89
CA ASN A 67 1.84 -7.81 -0.81
C ASN A 67 1.24 -7.17 0.43
N ALA A 68 0.59 -6.03 0.27
CA ALA A 68 -0.08 -5.37 1.39
C ALA A 68 -1.50 -5.87 1.56
N VAL A 69 -2.09 -6.48 0.54
CA VAL A 69 -3.40 -7.08 0.62
C VAL A 69 -3.38 -8.40 -0.11
N THR A 70 -4.34 -9.25 0.24
CA THR A 70 -4.58 -10.49 -0.48
C THR A 70 -6.02 -10.47 -0.98
N ARG A 71 -6.31 -11.34 -1.91
CA ARG A 71 -7.67 -11.46 -2.40
C ARG A 71 -7.98 -12.92 -2.65
N GLN A 72 -9.27 -13.22 -2.60
CA GLN A 72 -9.72 -14.55 -2.97
C GLN A 72 -11.00 -14.40 -3.78
N ARG A 73 -11.20 -15.33 -4.68
CA ARG A 73 -12.37 -15.26 -5.54
C ARG A 73 -13.60 -15.70 -4.78
N GLU A 74 -14.65 -14.93 -4.94
CA GLU A 74 -15.96 -15.29 -4.40
C GLU A 74 -16.99 -15.08 -5.50
N GLY A 75 -17.40 -16.18 -6.12
CA GLY A 75 -18.30 -16.07 -7.24
C GLY A 75 -17.63 -15.34 -8.39
N ARG A 76 -18.22 -14.24 -8.81
CA ARG A 76 -17.68 -13.49 -9.93
C ARG A 76 -16.79 -12.33 -9.51
N SER A 77 -16.64 -12.12 -8.25
CA SER A 77 -15.85 -11.00 -7.78
C SER A 77 -14.77 -11.50 -6.84
N PHE A 78 -14.01 -10.55 -6.33
CA PHE A 78 -12.96 -10.86 -5.37
C PHE A 78 -13.31 -10.26 -4.03
N ALA A 79 -12.88 -10.94 -2.98
CA ALA A 79 -12.90 -10.39 -1.64
C ALA A 79 -11.47 -10.07 -1.25
N TRP A 80 -11.27 -8.92 -0.66
CA TRP A 80 -9.95 -8.35 -0.37
C TRP A 80 -9.76 -8.22 1.12
N GLU A 81 -8.53 -8.44 1.55
CA GLU A 81 -8.22 -8.39 2.97
C GLU A 81 -6.82 -7.84 3.15
N ALA A 82 -6.62 -6.95 4.12
CA ALA A 82 -5.28 -6.42 4.40
C ALA A 82 -4.40 -7.55 4.91
N THR A 83 -3.16 -7.54 4.44
CA THR A 83 -2.17 -8.43 5.00
C THR A 83 -2.01 -8.03 6.46
N ALA A 84 -2.17 -8.99 7.33
CA ALA A 84 -2.50 -8.61 8.67
C ALA A 84 -1.30 -8.45 9.53
N ASP A 85 -0.42 -7.54 9.30
CA ASP A 85 0.60 -7.38 10.30
C ASP A 85 1.35 -6.09 10.14
N GLN A 86 2.05 -5.74 11.18
CA GLN A 86 2.87 -4.56 11.22
C GLN A 86 3.97 -4.62 10.19
N ALA A 87 4.48 -5.81 9.91
CA ALA A 87 5.56 -5.95 8.97
C ALA A 87 5.14 -5.53 7.56
N GLY A 88 3.96 -5.97 7.14
CA GLY A 88 3.49 -5.58 5.81
C GLY A 88 3.28 -4.09 5.69
N LEU A 89 2.76 -3.47 6.75
CA LEU A 89 2.55 -2.03 6.73
C LEU A 89 3.88 -1.28 6.69
N ALA A 90 4.84 -1.74 7.46
CA ALA A 90 6.16 -1.12 7.47
C ALA A 90 6.83 -1.26 6.10
N ALA A 91 6.71 -2.43 5.49
CA ALA A 91 7.29 -2.64 4.18
C ALA A 91 6.68 -1.70 3.14
N LEU A 92 5.37 -1.47 3.24
CA LEU A 92 4.71 -0.55 2.33
C LEU A 92 5.28 0.86 2.48
N ARG A 93 5.52 1.28 3.72
CA ARG A 93 6.11 2.59 3.94
C ARG A 93 7.52 2.69 3.36
N MET A 94 8.31 1.64 3.53
CA MET A 94 9.65 1.62 2.96
C MET A 94 9.59 1.73 1.45
N ARG A 95 8.66 1.01 0.84
CA ARG A 95 8.51 1.04 -0.60
C ARG A 95 8.16 2.43 -1.09
N ARG A 96 7.27 3.09 -0.38
CA ARG A 96 6.88 4.44 -0.77
C ARG A 96 8.02 5.43 -0.70
N VAL A 97 8.86 5.30 0.33
CA VAL A 97 10.02 6.16 0.44
C VAL A 97 10.94 5.94 -0.76
N LEU A 98 11.19 4.68 -1.08
CA LEU A 98 12.07 4.36 -2.20
C LEU A 98 11.50 4.84 -3.53
N ASP A 99 10.20 4.68 -3.72
CA ASP A 99 9.57 5.06 -4.98
C ASP A 99 9.60 6.57 -5.20
N GLY A 100 9.73 7.34 -4.15
CA GLY A 100 9.77 8.79 -4.26
C GLY A 100 11.15 9.36 -4.59
N GLU A 101 12.17 8.52 -4.68
CA GLU A 101 13.52 9.02 -4.90
C GLU A 101 13.91 8.90 -6.35
N HIS A 102 14.69 9.88 -6.81
CA HIS A 102 15.17 9.87 -8.18
C HIS A 102 16.19 8.78 -8.43
N ASP A 103 17.10 8.62 -7.48
CA ASP A 103 18.22 7.70 -7.68
C ASP A 103 18.04 6.51 -6.75
N ARG A 104 17.26 5.55 -7.23
CA ARG A 104 16.95 4.37 -6.43
C ARG A 104 18.21 3.59 -6.08
N GLU A 105 19.15 3.52 -7.02
CA GLU A 105 20.35 2.74 -6.78
C GLU A 105 21.18 3.35 -5.64
N ALA A 106 21.30 4.66 -5.62
CA ALA A 106 22.04 5.32 -4.55
C ALA A 106 21.37 5.11 -3.19
N VAL A 107 20.04 5.18 -3.18
CA VAL A 107 19.31 4.97 -1.93
C VAL A 107 19.50 3.54 -1.44
N LEU A 108 19.39 2.59 -2.34
CA LEU A 108 19.56 1.18 -1.96
C LEU A 108 20.97 0.91 -1.49
N THR A 109 21.96 1.50 -2.17
CA THR A 109 23.35 1.33 -1.77
C THR A 109 23.59 1.87 -0.35
N SER A 110 23.08 3.05 -0.09
CA SER A 110 23.24 3.64 1.24
C SER A 110 22.54 2.82 2.30
N PHE A 111 21.35 2.33 1.96
CA PHE A 111 20.58 1.53 2.91
C PHE A 111 21.33 0.23 3.24
N VAL A 112 21.80 -0.47 2.22
CA VAL A 112 22.50 -1.73 2.43
C VAL A 112 23.77 -1.52 3.24
N THR A 113 24.49 -0.44 2.93
CA THR A 113 25.73 -0.15 3.64
C THR A 113 25.50 0.09 5.12
N SER A 114 24.33 0.59 5.47
CA SER A 114 24.04 0.93 6.87
C SER A 114 23.41 -0.23 7.64
N LEU A 115 23.16 -1.36 7.00
CA LEU A 115 22.54 -2.49 7.69
C LEU A 115 23.43 -3.03 8.79
N SER A 116 22.78 -3.48 9.86
CA SER A 116 23.50 -4.25 10.87
C SER A 116 23.89 -5.61 10.30
N PRO A 117 24.89 -6.26 10.89
CA PRO A 117 25.24 -7.60 10.42
C PRO A 117 24.07 -8.58 10.49
N GLU A 118 23.24 -8.44 11.50
CA GLU A 118 22.06 -9.31 11.63
C GLU A 118 21.08 -9.09 10.50
N ASP A 119 20.79 -7.83 10.21
CA ASP A 119 19.84 -7.52 9.14
C ASP A 119 20.41 -7.91 7.79
N GLU A 120 21.69 -7.71 7.60
CA GLU A 120 22.35 -8.10 6.35
C GLU A 120 22.20 -9.61 6.12
N GLN A 121 22.40 -10.39 7.17
CA GLN A 121 22.29 -11.83 7.04
C GLN A 121 20.87 -12.25 6.67
N VAL A 122 19.88 -11.66 7.32
CA VAL A 122 18.50 -11.97 7.00
C VAL A 122 18.20 -11.62 5.55
N LEU A 123 18.65 -10.46 5.12
CA LEU A 123 18.37 -10.02 3.76
C LEU A 123 19.02 -10.96 2.75
N ARG A 124 20.26 -11.37 3.00
CA ARG A 124 20.93 -12.30 2.11
C ARG A 124 20.16 -13.62 2.00
N GLU A 125 19.68 -14.11 3.12
CA GLU A 125 18.93 -15.35 3.10
C GLU A 125 17.64 -15.23 2.34
N LEU A 126 16.96 -14.10 2.50
CA LEU A 126 15.71 -13.91 1.79
C LEU A 126 15.92 -13.82 0.28
N LEU A 127 16.96 -13.12 -0.14
CA LEU A 127 17.24 -12.99 -1.57
C LEU A 127 17.68 -14.32 -2.17
N ASP A 128 18.50 -15.06 -1.46
CA ASP A 128 18.94 -16.36 -1.93
C ASP A 128 17.78 -17.33 -2.01
N HIS A 129 16.91 -17.30 -1.03
CA HIS A 129 15.76 -18.19 -1.02
C HIS A 129 14.83 -17.90 -2.20
N THR A 130 14.65 -16.62 -2.50
CA THR A 130 13.84 -16.24 -3.62
C THR A 130 14.43 -16.76 -4.93
N ASP A 131 15.74 -16.66 -5.06
CA ASP A 131 16.40 -17.16 -6.26
C ASP A 131 16.27 -18.66 -6.41
N ASP A 132 16.30 -19.37 -5.29
CA ASP A 132 16.20 -20.83 -5.34
C ASP A 132 14.80 -21.33 -5.57
N ASP A 133 13.81 -20.51 -5.38
CA ASP A 133 12.43 -20.94 -5.50
C ASP A 133 12.01 -20.84 -6.95
N PRO A 134 11.98 -21.96 -7.62
CA PRO A 134 11.70 -21.89 -9.05
C PRO A 134 10.26 -21.61 -9.30
N GLU A 135 9.63 -21.31 -8.85
CA GLU A 135 8.39 -21.04 -9.16
C GLU A 135 7.76 -21.93 -9.74
N GLU A 136 7.82 -22.69 -9.64
CA GLU A 136 7.29 -23.55 -10.16
C GLU A 136 6.54 -23.53 -10.36
#